data_b36fc33af2365401bb60f6ff96471023
#
_entry.id   b36fc33af2365401bb60f6ff96471023
#
_cell.length_a   1.000
_cell.length_b   1.000
_cell.length_c   1.000
_cell.angle_alpha   90.00
_cell.angle_beta   90.00
_cell.angle_gamma   90.00
#
_symmetry.space_group_name_H-M   'P 1'
#
loop_
_entity.id
_entity.type
_entity.pdbx_description
1 polymer ?
#
loop_
_entity_poly.entity_id
_entity_poly.type
_entity_poly.pdbx_seq_one_letter_code
_entity_poly.pdbx_strand_id
1 'polypeptide(L)'
;MMAMQWVQHNIAAFGGDPANVTVMGQSAGAMSTMQHCISPLTHGLFNKAVMSSGGGAHKLMDSAQTCEDRYEFWERVVAETGCKNLDEFLTVDVEKIFQAWQKLKKENMKYAMVASPCVDGELLTKSPLTAMNDGDVKDIPYMLGATSEDMMPFFIFGMAKDFCDKQKDAYCWFFNRQLPGDKNGAWHSSDLWYWFGTLKNGWRPFEEKDYAISDAMSSYLCNFAKTGNPNGEDLVEWKPAKGQKEVIRLGEGDIRMEKVCKLKLLWTTLTNKNVGE
;
A
#
# COMPACT_ATOMS: atom_id res chain seq x y z
N MET A 1 -1.08 10.05 11.95
CA MET A 1 -1.90 11.26 12.10
C MET A 1 -1.09 12.46 12.60
N MET A 2 -0.43 12.42 13.77
CA MET A 2 0.39 13.53 14.30
C MET A 2 1.40 14.10 13.31
N ALA A 3 2.10 13.27 12.54
CA ALA A 3 3.04 13.74 11.51
C ALA A 3 2.34 14.57 10.42
N MET A 4 1.15 14.17 9.98
CA MET A 4 0.39 14.95 8.99
C MET A 4 -0.10 16.29 9.57
N GLN A 5 -0.51 16.32 10.84
CA GLN A 5 -0.84 17.57 11.54
C GLN A 5 0.39 18.48 11.65
N TRP A 6 1.56 17.90 11.95
CA TRP A 6 2.80 18.66 11.97
C TRP A 6 3.10 19.27 10.60
N VAL A 7 2.93 18.50 9.51
CA VAL A 7 3.09 19.00 8.13
C VAL A 7 2.14 20.17 7.88
N GLN A 8 0.86 20.06 8.22
CA GLN A 8 -0.10 21.15 8.05
C GLN A 8 0.31 22.43 8.77
N HIS A 9 0.87 22.34 9.97
CA HIS A 9 1.25 23.51 10.76
C HIS A 9 2.61 24.11 10.36
N ASN A 10 3.51 23.32 9.77
CA ASN A 10 4.91 23.72 9.65
C ASN A 10 5.43 23.80 8.22
N ILE A 11 4.82 23.07 7.25
CA ILE A 11 5.46 22.87 5.94
C ILE A 11 5.64 24.18 5.15
N ALA A 12 4.82 25.20 5.40
CA ALA A 12 4.97 26.52 4.79
C ALA A 12 6.30 27.20 5.14
N ALA A 13 6.81 26.99 6.36
CA ALA A 13 8.12 27.50 6.78
C ALA A 13 9.29 26.86 6.03
N PHE A 14 9.06 25.71 5.41
CA PHE A 14 10.03 24.98 4.56
C PHE A 14 9.80 25.21 3.05
N GLY A 15 8.92 26.13 2.68
CA GLY A 15 8.58 26.43 1.28
C GLY A 15 7.56 25.48 0.66
N GLY A 16 6.94 24.60 1.45
CA GLY A 16 5.85 23.72 1.01
C GLY A 16 4.48 24.36 1.12
N ASP A 17 3.50 23.75 0.46
CA ASP A 17 2.11 24.20 0.49
C ASP A 17 1.25 23.22 1.30
N PRO A 18 0.71 23.62 2.48
CA PRO A 18 -0.17 22.77 3.28
C PRO A 18 -1.49 22.42 2.57
N ALA A 19 -1.91 23.20 1.57
CA ALA A 19 -3.05 22.88 0.73
C ALA A 19 -2.73 21.87 -0.38
N ASN A 20 -1.47 21.45 -0.53
CA ASN A 20 -1.02 20.51 -1.56
C ASN A 20 -0.19 19.35 -0.98
N VAL A 21 -0.80 18.55 -0.12
CA VAL A 21 -0.17 17.41 0.55
C VAL A 21 -0.62 16.10 -0.09
N THR A 22 0.36 15.30 -0.52
CA THR A 22 0.14 13.93 -1.02
C THR A 22 0.68 12.92 -0.01
N VAL A 23 -0.17 12.00 0.45
CA VAL A 23 0.26 10.86 1.28
C VAL A 23 0.60 9.70 0.36
N MET A 24 1.76 9.07 0.58
CA MET A 24 2.20 7.91 -0.17
C MET A 24 2.60 6.77 0.76
N GLY A 25 2.25 5.54 0.38
CA GLY A 25 2.66 4.34 1.09
C GLY A 25 2.82 3.12 0.19
N GLN A 26 3.69 2.21 0.60
CA GLN A 26 3.90 0.92 -0.05
C GLN A 26 3.64 -0.21 0.94
N SER A 27 3.04 -1.33 0.50
CA SER A 27 2.74 -2.50 1.34
C SER A 27 1.92 -2.12 2.59
N ALA A 28 2.40 -2.39 3.78
CA ALA A 28 1.77 -1.96 5.04
C ALA A 28 1.57 -0.43 5.10
N GLY A 29 2.48 0.37 4.49
CA GLY A 29 2.31 1.81 4.33
C GLY A 29 1.15 2.19 3.41
N ALA A 30 0.90 1.42 2.35
CA ALA A 30 -0.27 1.60 1.49
C ALA A 30 -1.57 1.25 2.23
N MET A 31 -1.57 0.18 3.03
CA MET A 31 -2.69 -0.16 3.92
C MET A 31 -2.96 0.96 4.93
N SER A 32 -1.91 1.52 5.54
CA SER A 32 -2.04 2.68 6.45
C SER A 32 -2.58 3.91 5.74
N THR A 33 -2.13 4.17 4.50
CA THR A 33 -2.65 5.26 3.66
C THR A 33 -4.14 5.06 3.39
N MET A 34 -4.56 3.82 3.06
CA MET A 34 -5.99 3.49 2.87
C MET A 34 -6.82 3.79 4.13
N GLN A 35 -6.29 3.44 5.32
CA GLN A 35 -6.97 3.73 6.59
C GLN A 35 -7.12 5.24 6.82
N HIS A 36 -6.12 6.03 6.46
CA HIS A 36 -6.24 7.49 6.50
C HIS A 36 -7.25 8.04 5.47
N CYS A 37 -7.43 7.36 4.33
CA CYS A 37 -8.43 7.76 3.33
C CYS A 37 -9.89 7.54 3.79
N ILE A 38 -10.12 6.68 4.78
CA ILE A 38 -11.46 6.40 5.35
C ILE A 38 -11.66 6.96 6.76
N SER A 39 -10.60 7.42 7.42
CA SER A 39 -10.67 7.96 8.78
C SER A 39 -11.27 9.37 8.82
N PRO A 40 -12.25 9.63 9.70
CA PRO A 40 -12.78 10.98 9.89
C PRO A 40 -11.73 11.93 10.51
N LEU A 41 -10.79 11.41 11.31
CA LEU A 41 -9.78 12.22 12.01
C LEU A 41 -8.70 12.79 11.08
N THR A 42 -8.62 12.35 9.84
CA THR A 42 -7.63 12.81 8.88
C THR A 42 -8.23 13.74 7.81
N HIS A 43 -9.45 14.22 8.03
CA HIS A 43 -10.08 15.17 7.13
C HIS A 43 -9.24 16.45 7.03
N GLY A 44 -8.97 16.92 5.81
CA GLY A 44 -8.20 18.14 5.55
C GLY A 44 -6.68 18.04 5.77
N LEU A 45 -6.14 16.88 6.19
CA LEU A 45 -4.71 16.71 6.42
C LEU A 45 -3.90 16.40 5.15
N PHE A 46 -4.55 15.91 4.11
CA PHE A 46 -3.98 15.65 2.79
C PHE A 46 -5.08 15.71 1.73
N ASN A 47 -4.70 15.83 0.46
CA ASN A 47 -5.62 15.98 -0.65
C ASN A 47 -5.29 15.12 -1.87
N LYS A 48 -4.32 14.22 -1.76
CA LYS A 48 -4.02 13.18 -2.76
C LYS A 48 -3.41 11.96 -2.06
N ALA A 49 -3.61 10.76 -2.63
CA ALA A 49 -3.05 9.55 -2.06
C ALA A 49 -2.46 8.63 -3.14
N VAL A 50 -1.29 8.04 -2.82
CA VAL A 50 -0.59 7.06 -3.65
C VAL A 50 -0.39 5.79 -2.85
N MET A 51 -0.84 4.64 -3.37
CA MET A 51 -0.79 3.36 -2.66
C MET A 51 -0.20 2.28 -3.56
N SER A 52 1.03 1.85 -3.26
CA SER A 52 1.71 0.77 -3.97
C SER A 52 1.56 -0.54 -3.22
N SER A 53 1.11 -1.58 -3.90
CA SER A 53 1.09 -2.97 -3.41
C SER A 53 0.40 -3.18 -2.05
N GLY A 54 -0.77 -2.53 -1.83
CA GLY A 54 -1.47 -2.66 -0.54
C GLY A 54 -2.69 -1.77 -0.33
N GLY A 55 -3.05 -0.94 -1.33
CA GLY A 55 -4.26 -0.10 -1.27
C GLY A 55 -5.50 -0.83 -1.78
N GLY A 56 -6.68 -0.27 -1.46
CA GLY A 56 -7.97 -0.90 -1.70
C GLY A 56 -8.37 -1.88 -0.60
N ALA A 57 -9.41 -2.67 -0.84
CA ALA A 57 -9.87 -3.69 0.11
C ALA A 57 -10.43 -4.91 -0.62
N HIS A 58 -10.32 -6.07 0.01
CA HIS A 58 -10.88 -7.32 -0.49
C HIS A 58 -11.38 -8.18 0.68
N LYS A 59 -12.51 -8.87 0.48
CA LYS A 59 -13.19 -9.65 1.53
C LYS A 59 -12.27 -10.62 2.29
N LEU A 60 -11.28 -11.22 1.63
CA LEU A 60 -10.35 -12.16 2.26
C LEU A 60 -9.22 -11.48 3.05
N MET A 61 -9.00 -10.18 2.84
CA MET A 61 -7.91 -9.42 3.47
C MET A 61 -8.43 -8.25 4.31
N ASP A 62 -9.76 -8.09 4.38
CA ASP A 62 -10.38 -7.03 5.16
C ASP A 62 -10.38 -7.39 6.64
N SER A 63 -9.80 -6.53 7.45
CA SER A 63 -9.85 -6.67 8.91
C SER A 63 -11.03 -5.89 9.45
N ALA A 64 -12.18 -6.54 9.54
CA ALA A 64 -13.35 -6.02 10.24
C ALA A 64 -13.27 -6.23 11.76
N GLN A 65 -12.14 -6.74 12.28
CA GLN A 65 -11.96 -7.00 13.70
C GLN A 65 -11.98 -5.70 14.51
N THR A 66 -12.68 -5.73 15.63
CA THR A 66 -12.67 -4.67 16.65
C THR A 66 -11.48 -4.83 17.61
N CYS A 67 -11.31 -3.87 18.52
CA CYS A 67 -10.34 -4.02 19.60
C CYS A 67 -10.69 -5.21 20.50
N GLU A 68 -11.97 -5.39 20.80
CA GLU A 68 -12.51 -6.48 21.65
C GLU A 68 -12.18 -7.85 21.06
N ASP A 69 -12.29 -8.02 19.74
CA ASP A 69 -11.95 -9.29 19.06
C ASP A 69 -10.49 -9.72 19.26
N ARG A 70 -9.63 -8.79 19.71
CA ARG A 70 -8.19 -9.01 19.91
C ARG A 70 -7.79 -9.16 21.36
N TYR A 71 -8.64 -8.79 22.31
CA TYR A 71 -8.31 -8.88 23.74
C TYR A 71 -7.93 -10.29 24.15
N GLU A 72 -8.71 -11.32 23.76
CA GLU A 72 -8.39 -12.72 24.05
C GLU A 72 -6.96 -13.10 23.65
N PHE A 73 -6.54 -12.68 22.44
CA PHE A 73 -5.19 -13.00 21.98
C PHE A 73 -4.11 -12.33 22.83
N TRP A 74 -4.25 -11.04 23.11
CA TRP A 74 -3.24 -10.28 23.86
C TRP A 74 -3.20 -10.67 25.33
N GLU A 75 -4.33 -11.00 25.94
CA GLU A 75 -4.39 -11.59 27.29
C GLU A 75 -3.61 -12.91 27.33
N ARG A 76 -3.75 -13.75 26.32
CA ARG A 76 -2.97 -14.99 26.21
C ARG A 76 -1.49 -14.73 26.01
N VAL A 77 -1.11 -13.70 25.21
CA VAL A 77 0.31 -13.30 25.08
C VAL A 77 0.87 -12.89 26.43
N VAL A 78 0.16 -12.07 27.20
CA VAL A 78 0.58 -11.68 28.57
C VAL A 78 0.75 -12.91 29.45
N ALA A 79 -0.22 -13.81 29.46
CA ALA A 79 -0.15 -15.05 30.27
C ALA A 79 1.02 -15.96 29.88
N GLU A 80 1.32 -16.11 28.58
CA GLU A 80 2.47 -16.92 28.10
C GLU A 80 3.83 -16.33 28.52
N THR A 81 3.94 -15.03 28.75
CA THR A 81 5.16 -14.41 29.29
C THR A 81 5.35 -14.65 30.78
N GLY A 82 4.33 -15.15 31.48
CA GLY A 82 4.31 -15.34 32.92
C GLY A 82 4.01 -14.08 33.72
N CYS A 83 3.70 -12.95 33.05
CA CYS A 83 3.35 -11.70 33.72
C CYS A 83 1.93 -11.77 34.31
N LYS A 84 1.75 -11.17 35.50
CA LYS A 84 0.48 -11.16 36.23
C LYS A 84 -0.37 -9.92 35.95
N ASN A 85 0.25 -8.88 35.47
CA ASN A 85 -0.38 -7.59 35.20
C ASN A 85 0.40 -6.80 34.11
N LEU A 86 -0.15 -5.66 33.71
CA LEU A 86 0.43 -4.80 32.68
C LEU A 86 1.80 -4.21 33.10
N ASP A 87 1.99 -3.87 34.37
CA ASP A 87 3.25 -3.27 34.85
C ASP A 87 4.42 -4.26 34.71
N GLU A 88 4.18 -5.54 35.07
CA GLU A 88 5.17 -6.60 34.84
C GLU A 88 5.41 -6.81 33.33
N PHE A 89 4.34 -6.77 32.51
CA PHE A 89 4.44 -6.94 31.07
C PHE A 89 5.22 -5.81 30.38
N LEU A 90 5.11 -4.57 30.84
CA LEU A 90 5.86 -3.43 30.32
C LEU A 90 7.38 -3.54 30.56
N THR A 91 7.81 -4.37 31.47
CA THR A 91 9.23 -4.58 31.84
C THR A 91 9.80 -5.93 31.40
N VAL A 92 8.97 -6.81 30.82
CA VAL A 92 9.42 -8.12 30.35
C VAL A 92 10.29 -7.98 29.10
N ASP A 93 11.21 -8.94 28.93
CA ASP A 93 12.06 -9.01 27.74
C ASP A 93 11.19 -9.15 26.48
N VAL A 94 11.44 -8.30 25.49
CA VAL A 94 10.71 -8.27 24.21
C VAL A 94 10.77 -9.62 23.50
N GLU A 95 11.87 -10.37 23.63
CA GLU A 95 12.00 -11.70 23.04
C GLU A 95 10.95 -12.67 23.57
N LYS A 96 10.62 -12.62 24.88
CA LYS A 96 9.55 -13.44 25.48
C LYS A 96 8.18 -13.08 24.88
N ILE A 97 7.91 -11.78 24.68
CA ILE A 97 6.68 -11.33 24.04
C ILE A 97 6.60 -11.86 22.61
N PHE A 98 7.70 -11.75 21.86
CA PHE A 98 7.76 -12.22 20.49
C PHE A 98 7.55 -13.73 20.37
N GLN A 99 8.19 -14.52 21.24
CA GLN A 99 8.02 -15.99 21.29
C GLN A 99 6.58 -16.38 21.62
N ALA A 100 5.96 -15.74 22.63
CA ALA A 100 4.57 -15.95 23.00
C ALA A 100 3.62 -15.64 21.83
N TRP A 101 3.82 -14.49 21.19
CA TRP A 101 3.07 -14.08 20.00
C TRP A 101 3.23 -15.08 18.84
N GLN A 102 4.44 -15.50 18.52
CA GLN A 102 4.71 -16.47 17.45
C GLN A 102 4.06 -17.83 17.73
N LYS A 103 4.10 -18.29 18.98
CA LYS A 103 3.46 -19.54 19.40
C LYS A 103 1.96 -19.48 19.14
N LEU A 104 1.28 -18.47 19.68
CA LEU A 104 -0.15 -18.33 19.60
C LEU A 104 -0.65 -18.09 18.17
N LYS A 105 0.10 -17.33 17.36
CA LYS A 105 -0.21 -17.10 15.94
C LYS A 105 -0.26 -18.39 15.13
N LYS A 106 0.53 -19.40 15.49
CA LYS A 106 0.53 -20.71 14.83
C LYS A 106 -0.65 -21.60 15.23
N GLU A 107 -1.26 -21.35 16.37
CA GLU A 107 -2.37 -22.18 16.86
C GLU A 107 -3.68 -21.95 16.11
N ASN A 108 -3.92 -20.72 15.62
CA ASN A 108 -5.18 -20.38 14.98
C ASN A 108 -5.00 -19.29 13.90
N MET A 109 -5.50 -19.57 12.70
CA MET A 109 -5.50 -18.62 11.57
C MET A 109 -6.21 -17.29 11.89
N LYS A 110 -7.16 -17.26 12.84
CA LYS A 110 -7.79 -16.00 13.28
C LYS A 110 -6.78 -14.98 13.82
N TYR A 111 -5.62 -15.45 14.28
CA TYR A 111 -4.55 -14.62 14.81
C TYR A 111 -3.53 -14.12 13.76
N ALA A 112 -3.69 -14.53 12.49
CA ALA A 112 -2.74 -14.16 11.42
C ALA A 112 -2.59 -12.63 11.27
N MET A 113 -3.69 -11.89 11.40
CA MET A 113 -3.74 -10.43 11.21
C MET A 113 -3.90 -9.64 12.52
N VAL A 114 -3.67 -10.27 13.67
CA VAL A 114 -3.91 -9.66 15.00
C VAL A 114 -3.05 -8.42 15.28
N ALA A 115 -1.90 -8.27 14.61
CA ALA A 115 -1.04 -7.10 14.73
C ALA A 115 -1.38 -5.99 13.70
N SER A 116 -2.36 -6.20 12.81
CA SER A 116 -2.83 -5.14 11.90
C SER A 116 -3.79 -4.19 12.62
N PRO A 117 -4.03 -2.98 12.10
CA PRO A 117 -5.02 -2.07 12.66
C PRO A 117 -6.42 -2.70 12.76
N CYS A 118 -7.20 -2.29 13.75
CA CYS A 118 -8.57 -2.75 13.99
C CYS A 118 -9.56 -1.58 13.99
N VAL A 119 -10.84 -1.90 13.92
CA VAL A 119 -11.91 -0.91 14.08
C VAL A 119 -11.98 -0.53 15.56
N ASP A 120 -11.55 0.70 15.89
CA ASP A 120 -11.47 1.23 17.24
C ASP A 120 -12.60 2.22 17.56
N GLY A 121 -13.42 2.57 16.57
CA GLY A 121 -14.50 3.53 16.69
C GLY A 121 -14.06 5.00 16.65
N GLU A 122 -12.76 5.27 16.68
CA GLU A 122 -12.18 6.63 16.64
C GLU A 122 -11.41 6.89 15.33
N LEU A 123 -10.24 6.27 15.15
CA LEU A 123 -9.46 6.37 13.93
C LEU A 123 -10.14 5.62 12.79
N LEU A 124 -10.58 4.40 13.05
CA LEU A 124 -11.30 3.55 12.11
C LEU A 124 -12.70 3.25 12.67
N THR A 125 -13.70 3.92 12.15
CA THR A 125 -15.11 3.70 12.52
C THR A 125 -15.73 2.49 11.82
N LYS A 126 -15.09 2.00 10.75
CA LYS A 126 -15.46 0.81 9.96
C LYS A 126 -14.26 0.24 9.23
N SER A 127 -14.39 -0.99 8.75
CA SER A 127 -13.34 -1.61 7.93
C SER A 127 -13.18 -0.93 6.57
N PRO A 128 -11.99 -1.05 5.91
CA PRO A 128 -11.78 -0.52 4.57
C PRO A 128 -12.80 -1.02 3.54
N LEU A 129 -13.18 -2.30 3.58
CA LEU A 129 -14.17 -2.86 2.66
C LEU A 129 -15.55 -2.26 2.88
N THR A 130 -15.97 -2.12 4.14
CA THR A 130 -17.24 -1.50 4.49
C THR A 130 -17.27 -0.04 4.05
N ALA A 131 -16.21 0.72 4.34
CA ALA A 131 -16.09 2.12 3.93
C ALA A 131 -16.17 2.30 2.41
N MET A 132 -15.47 1.42 1.65
CA MET A 132 -15.54 1.44 0.18
C MET A 132 -16.95 1.14 -0.36
N ASN A 133 -17.67 0.21 0.26
CA ASN A 133 -19.03 -0.17 -0.17
C ASN A 133 -20.07 0.91 0.18
N ASP A 134 -19.87 1.59 1.30
CA ASP A 134 -20.74 2.69 1.75
C ASP A 134 -20.44 4.02 1.02
N GLY A 135 -19.29 4.12 0.33
CA GLY A 135 -18.84 5.35 -0.31
C GLY A 135 -18.17 6.34 0.65
N ASP A 136 -17.73 5.86 1.84
CA ASP A 136 -17.08 6.67 2.88
C ASP A 136 -15.56 6.76 2.68
N VAL A 137 -15.13 6.86 1.43
CA VAL A 137 -13.75 7.13 1.06
C VAL A 137 -13.63 8.60 0.66
N LYS A 138 -12.55 9.27 1.09
CA LYS A 138 -12.32 10.69 0.74
C LYS A 138 -12.40 10.92 -0.76
N ASP A 139 -13.11 11.95 -1.18
CA ASP A 139 -13.20 12.38 -2.59
C ASP A 139 -11.97 13.22 -2.95
N ILE A 140 -10.88 12.53 -3.26
CA ILE A 140 -9.57 13.09 -3.64
C ILE A 140 -8.99 12.29 -4.81
N PRO A 141 -8.01 12.80 -5.56
CA PRO A 141 -7.28 12.02 -6.55
C PRO A 141 -6.46 10.88 -5.94
N TYR A 142 -6.41 9.74 -6.67
CA TYR A 142 -5.73 8.52 -6.25
C TYR A 142 -4.81 7.96 -7.32
N MET A 143 -3.67 7.40 -6.91
CA MET A 143 -2.85 6.51 -7.72
C MET A 143 -2.65 5.19 -6.97
N LEU A 144 -3.01 4.06 -7.57
CA LEU A 144 -2.80 2.73 -6.99
C LEU A 144 -2.23 1.75 -8.02
N GLY A 145 -1.47 0.79 -7.54
CA GLY A 145 -0.99 -0.29 -8.39
C GLY A 145 -0.20 -1.34 -7.63
N ALA A 146 0.37 -2.26 -8.38
CA ALA A 146 1.10 -3.39 -7.85
C ALA A 146 2.19 -3.85 -8.82
N THR A 147 3.08 -4.71 -8.33
CA THR A 147 4.10 -5.38 -9.12
C THR A 147 3.59 -6.73 -9.66
N SER A 148 4.21 -7.24 -10.74
CA SER A 148 3.76 -8.47 -11.40
C SER A 148 4.04 -9.75 -10.62
N GLU A 149 5.10 -9.78 -9.84
CA GLU A 149 5.50 -10.86 -8.93
C GLU A 149 5.39 -10.44 -7.45
N ASP A 150 4.32 -9.69 -7.14
CA ASP A 150 3.97 -9.29 -5.78
C ASP A 150 3.71 -10.51 -4.87
N MET A 151 3.53 -10.31 -3.56
CA MET A 151 3.28 -11.39 -2.59
C MET A 151 2.06 -12.26 -2.99
N MET A 152 0.96 -11.63 -3.40
CA MET A 152 -0.24 -12.26 -3.95
C MET A 152 -0.77 -11.41 -5.09
N PRO A 153 -0.12 -11.40 -6.27
CA PRO A 153 -0.34 -10.39 -7.30
C PRO A 153 -1.78 -10.36 -7.81
N PHE A 154 -2.48 -11.49 -7.86
CA PHE A 154 -3.90 -11.52 -8.26
C PHE A 154 -4.79 -10.70 -7.32
N PHE A 155 -4.59 -10.86 -6.01
CA PHE A 155 -5.41 -10.16 -5.02
C PHE A 155 -4.98 -8.70 -4.88
N ILE A 156 -3.67 -8.43 -4.76
CA ILE A 156 -3.15 -7.07 -4.53
C ILE A 156 -3.47 -6.16 -5.71
N PHE A 157 -3.18 -6.61 -6.94
CA PHE A 157 -3.57 -5.85 -8.13
C PHE A 157 -5.08 -5.74 -8.28
N GLY A 158 -5.82 -6.82 -7.96
CA GLY A 158 -7.29 -6.83 -7.99
C GLY A 158 -7.90 -5.78 -7.07
N MET A 159 -7.39 -5.64 -5.84
CA MET A 159 -7.82 -4.61 -4.88
C MET A 159 -7.55 -3.20 -5.38
N ALA A 160 -6.33 -2.94 -5.89
CA ALA A 160 -5.96 -1.65 -6.43
C ALA A 160 -6.86 -1.25 -7.61
N LYS A 161 -7.08 -2.17 -8.56
CA LYS A 161 -7.93 -1.92 -9.73
C LYS A 161 -9.40 -1.71 -9.36
N ASP A 162 -9.97 -2.54 -8.46
CA ASP A 162 -11.35 -2.40 -7.99
C ASP A 162 -11.57 -1.08 -7.25
N PHE A 163 -10.61 -0.66 -6.43
CA PHE A 163 -10.65 0.65 -5.79
C PHE A 163 -10.67 1.77 -6.84
N CYS A 164 -9.71 1.77 -7.77
CA CYS A 164 -9.62 2.80 -8.80
C CYS A 164 -10.86 2.88 -9.68
N ASP A 165 -11.52 1.76 -9.99
CA ASP A 165 -12.75 1.72 -10.79
C ASP A 165 -13.94 2.40 -10.09
N LYS A 166 -13.94 2.44 -8.77
CA LYS A 166 -14.99 3.06 -7.96
C LYS A 166 -14.77 4.56 -7.75
N GLN A 167 -13.53 5.05 -7.86
CA GLN A 167 -13.21 6.45 -7.67
C GLN A 167 -13.34 7.25 -8.97
N LYS A 168 -13.59 8.56 -8.85
CA LYS A 168 -13.74 9.47 -9.99
C LYS A 168 -12.39 9.77 -10.67
N ASP A 169 -11.42 10.17 -9.83
CA ASP A 169 -10.10 10.64 -10.28
C ASP A 169 -9.02 9.69 -9.75
N ALA A 170 -9.00 8.46 -10.29
CA ALA A 170 -8.06 7.43 -9.88
C ALA A 170 -7.32 6.83 -11.07
N TYR A 171 -6.04 6.57 -10.87
CA TYR A 171 -5.10 6.07 -11.87
C TYR A 171 -4.51 4.75 -11.38
N CYS A 172 -4.57 3.71 -12.21
CA CYS A 172 -4.09 2.38 -11.85
C CYS A 172 -2.87 2.00 -12.67
N TRP A 173 -1.81 1.50 -12.01
CA TRP A 173 -0.61 0.99 -12.69
C TRP A 173 -0.36 -0.48 -12.45
N PHE A 174 0.47 -1.04 -13.34
CA PHE A 174 1.01 -2.38 -13.22
C PHE A 174 2.50 -2.35 -13.56
N PHE A 175 3.35 -2.59 -12.56
CA PHE A 175 4.80 -2.61 -12.74
C PHE A 175 5.27 -4.05 -13.00
N ASN A 176 5.98 -4.27 -14.13
CA ASN A 176 6.43 -5.60 -14.53
C ASN A 176 7.87 -5.65 -15.04
N ARG A 177 8.71 -4.68 -14.61
CA ARG A 177 10.12 -4.70 -14.96
C ARG A 177 10.85 -5.79 -14.18
N GLN A 178 11.37 -6.79 -14.88
CA GLN A 178 12.36 -7.72 -14.32
C GLN A 178 13.60 -6.93 -13.90
N LEU A 179 13.92 -6.89 -12.59
CA LEU A 179 15.09 -6.18 -12.13
C LEU A 179 16.37 -6.87 -12.60
N PRO A 180 17.40 -6.09 -13.02
CA PRO A 180 18.69 -6.69 -13.40
C PRO A 180 19.42 -7.23 -12.15
N GLY A 181 20.18 -8.32 -12.35
CA GLY A 181 21.01 -8.93 -11.31
C GLY A 181 20.39 -10.13 -10.60
N ASP A 182 19.09 -10.42 -10.82
CA ASP A 182 18.42 -11.64 -10.38
C ASP A 182 17.35 -12.10 -11.39
N LYS A 183 16.56 -13.12 -11.03
CA LYS A 183 15.48 -13.66 -11.86
C LYS A 183 14.13 -13.66 -11.14
N ASN A 184 13.97 -12.80 -10.13
CA ASN A 184 12.79 -12.79 -9.26
C ASN A 184 11.62 -11.98 -9.85
N GLY A 185 11.76 -11.44 -11.07
CA GLY A 185 10.75 -10.63 -11.72
C GLY A 185 10.64 -9.24 -11.10
N ALA A 186 9.44 -8.67 -11.17
CA ALA A 186 9.10 -7.44 -10.48
C ALA A 186 8.47 -7.80 -9.12
N TRP A 187 9.32 -8.16 -8.16
CA TRP A 187 8.90 -8.61 -6.84
C TRP A 187 8.36 -7.46 -5.96
N HIS A 188 7.76 -7.79 -4.85
CA HIS A 188 7.18 -6.84 -3.90
C HIS A 188 8.14 -5.71 -3.51
N SER A 189 7.76 -4.45 -3.68
CA SER A 189 8.58 -3.24 -3.43
C SER A 189 9.64 -2.92 -4.49
N SER A 190 9.79 -3.72 -5.54
CA SER A 190 10.83 -3.52 -6.57
C SER A 190 10.64 -2.25 -7.40
N ASP A 191 9.44 -1.69 -7.43
CA ASP A 191 9.08 -0.44 -8.10
C ASP A 191 9.56 0.83 -7.36
N LEU A 192 9.93 0.73 -6.07
CA LEU A 192 10.29 1.89 -5.26
C LEU A 192 11.53 2.62 -5.78
N TRP A 193 12.55 1.91 -6.23
CA TRP A 193 13.73 2.56 -6.81
C TRP A 193 13.40 3.42 -8.03
N TYR A 194 12.41 2.97 -8.83
CA TYR A 194 11.96 3.69 -10.04
C TYR A 194 11.11 4.90 -9.66
N TRP A 195 10.16 4.75 -8.73
CA TRP A 195 9.33 5.87 -8.27
C TRP A 195 10.14 7.02 -7.66
N PHE A 196 11.24 6.70 -6.96
CA PHE A 196 12.07 7.70 -6.28
C PHE A 196 13.33 8.10 -7.04
N GLY A 197 13.56 7.60 -8.25
CA GLY A 197 14.74 7.94 -9.04
C GLY A 197 16.06 7.55 -8.39
N THR A 198 16.08 6.48 -7.57
CA THR A 198 17.24 6.10 -6.75
C THR A 198 18.05 4.94 -7.30
N LEU A 199 17.88 4.58 -8.57
CA LEU A 199 18.55 3.45 -9.21
C LEU A 199 20.08 3.48 -9.03
N LYS A 200 20.68 4.65 -9.21
CA LYS A 200 22.14 4.84 -9.06
C LYS A 200 22.69 4.56 -7.66
N ASN A 201 21.83 4.53 -6.65
CA ASN A 201 22.21 4.22 -5.27
C ASN A 201 22.17 2.70 -4.98
N GLY A 202 21.65 1.91 -5.92
CA GLY A 202 21.59 0.47 -5.82
C GLY A 202 22.83 -0.23 -6.38
N TRP A 203 23.06 -1.47 -5.94
CA TRP A 203 24.17 -2.31 -6.42
C TRP A 203 23.88 -3.01 -7.76
N ARG A 204 22.63 -2.95 -8.24
CA ARG A 204 22.16 -3.65 -9.44
C ARG A 204 22.72 -3.01 -10.70
N PRO A 205 23.06 -3.81 -11.75
CA PRO A 205 23.53 -3.29 -13.03
C PRO A 205 22.35 -2.75 -13.86
N PHE A 206 21.78 -1.62 -13.40
CA PHE A 206 20.71 -0.94 -14.12
C PHE A 206 21.21 -0.42 -15.47
N GLU A 207 20.37 -0.56 -16.49
CA GLU A 207 20.63 -0.19 -17.87
C GLU A 207 19.91 1.13 -18.22
N GLU A 208 20.23 1.71 -19.38
CA GLU A 208 19.61 2.96 -19.86
C GLU A 208 18.08 2.92 -19.86
N LYS A 209 17.51 1.79 -20.26
CA LYS A 209 16.04 1.58 -20.22
C LYS A 209 15.46 1.66 -18.81
N ASP A 210 16.22 1.26 -17.77
CA ASP A 210 15.76 1.35 -16.38
C ASP A 210 15.69 2.80 -15.93
N TYR A 211 16.69 3.60 -16.31
CA TYR A 211 16.69 5.04 -16.05
C TYR A 211 15.56 5.74 -16.77
N ALA A 212 15.31 5.42 -18.05
CA ALA A 212 14.18 5.98 -18.79
C ALA A 212 12.81 5.65 -18.16
N ILE A 213 12.61 4.41 -17.67
CA ILE A 213 11.41 4.01 -16.94
C ILE A 213 11.30 4.80 -15.63
N SER A 214 12.41 4.92 -14.89
CA SER A 214 12.47 5.65 -13.61
C SER A 214 12.14 7.13 -13.78
N ASP A 215 12.69 7.78 -14.82
CA ASP A 215 12.42 9.18 -15.12
C ASP A 215 10.95 9.41 -15.46
N ALA A 216 10.34 8.52 -16.25
CA ALA A 216 8.91 8.58 -16.55
C ALA A 216 8.07 8.37 -15.29
N MET A 217 8.38 7.35 -14.46
CA MET A 217 7.64 7.07 -13.23
C MET A 217 7.73 8.23 -12.23
N SER A 218 8.92 8.77 -12.01
CA SER A 218 9.13 9.95 -11.15
C SER A 218 8.37 11.16 -11.67
N SER A 219 8.33 11.37 -12.99
CA SER A 219 7.58 12.45 -13.62
C SER A 219 6.07 12.29 -13.42
N TYR A 220 5.50 11.09 -13.61
CA TYR A 220 4.10 10.81 -13.29
C TYR A 220 3.79 11.11 -11.82
N LEU A 221 4.63 10.66 -10.89
CA LEU A 221 4.44 10.89 -9.47
C LEU A 221 4.49 12.38 -9.12
N CYS A 222 5.46 13.11 -9.66
CA CYS A 222 5.60 14.56 -9.43
C CYS A 222 4.41 15.34 -10.01
N ASN A 223 3.96 15.01 -11.22
CA ASN A 223 2.79 15.65 -11.84
C ASN A 223 1.52 15.38 -11.02
N PHE A 224 1.31 14.14 -10.62
CA PHE A 224 0.20 13.77 -9.74
C PHE A 224 0.26 14.52 -8.39
N ALA A 225 1.43 14.58 -7.76
CA ALA A 225 1.60 15.29 -6.49
C ALA A 225 1.30 16.79 -6.64
N LYS A 226 1.61 17.40 -7.79
CA LYS A 226 1.33 18.80 -8.07
C LYS A 226 -0.16 19.06 -8.34
N THR A 227 -0.80 18.23 -9.16
CA THR A 227 -2.08 18.56 -9.79
C THR A 227 -3.20 17.55 -9.54
N GLY A 228 -2.90 16.34 -9.05
CA GLY A 228 -3.83 15.21 -9.01
C GLY A 228 -3.95 14.45 -10.33
N ASN A 229 -3.24 14.89 -11.38
CA ASN A 229 -3.18 14.24 -12.68
C ASN A 229 -1.73 13.84 -12.98
N PRO A 230 -1.42 12.56 -13.27
CA PRO A 230 -0.05 12.11 -13.53
C PRO A 230 0.48 12.55 -14.89
N ASN A 231 -0.37 12.92 -15.84
CA ASN A 231 0.02 13.20 -17.20
C ASN A 231 0.89 14.47 -17.32
N GLY A 232 1.72 14.51 -18.35
CA GLY A 232 2.60 15.63 -18.66
C GLY A 232 3.17 15.52 -20.06
N GLU A 233 3.95 16.51 -20.46
CA GLU A 233 4.64 16.55 -21.75
C GLU A 233 5.62 15.36 -21.83
N ASP A 234 5.76 14.77 -23.01
CA ASP A 234 6.60 13.60 -23.32
C ASP A 234 6.29 12.31 -22.54
N LEU A 235 5.16 12.26 -21.84
CA LEU A 235 4.69 11.05 -21.18
C LEU A 235 3.56 10.38 -21.95
N VAL A 236 3.51 9.05 -21.91
CA VAL A 236 2.37 8.29 -22.43
C VAL A 236 1.11 8.66 -21.65
N GLU A 237 0.01 8.94 -22.31
CA GLU A 237 -1.24 9.30 -21.67
C GLU A 237 -1.71 8.17 -20.74
N TRP A 238 -1.79 8.49 -19.45
CA TRP A 238 -2.34 7.62 -18.43
C TRP A 238 -3.80 7.98 -18.18
N LYS A 239 -4.71 7.13 -18.63
CA LYS A 239 -6.15 7.35 -18.53
C LYS A 239 -6.67 7.02 -17.12
N PRO A 240 -7.61 7.80 -16.56
CA PRO A 240 -8.30 7.43 -15.33
C PRO A 240 -8.90 6.03 -15.42
N ALA A 241 -8.85 5.28 -14.33
CA ALA A 241 -9.19 3.85 -14.34
C ALA A 241 -10.69 3.56 -14.52
N LYS A 242 -11.56 4.50 -14.10
CA LYS A 242 -13.00 4.33 -14.15
C LYS A 242 -13.50 4.08 -15.57
N GLY A 243 -14.16 2.93 -15.78
CA GLY A 243 -14.65 2.52 -17.08
C GLY A 243 -13.58 1.97 -18.03
N GLN A 244 -12.30 1.94 -17.64
CA GLN A 244 -11.20 1.41 -18.43
C GLN A 244 -10.89 -0.04 -18.05
N LYS A 245 -10.66 -0.89 -19.06
CA LYS A 245 -10.14 -2.24 -18.86
C LYS A 245 -8.62 -2.30 -18.82
N GLU A 246 -7.98 -1.23 -19.24
CA GLU A 246 -6.53 -1.07 -19.33
C GLU A 246 -6.01 -0.26 -18.15
N VAL A 247 -4.77 -0.50 -17.80
CA VAL A 247 -4.00 0.28 -16.84
C VAL A 247 -2.68 0.65 -17.49
N ILE A 248 -1.98 1.65 -16.96
CA ILE A 248 -0.63 1.90 -17.44
C ILE A 248 0.29 0.76 -17.02
N ARG A 249 0.98 0.17 -17.99
CA ARG A 249 2.05 -0.77 -17.74
C ARG A 249 3.37 -0.03 -17.70
N LEU A 250 4.09 -0.21 -16.60
CA LEU A 250 5.41 0.36 -16.33
C LEU A 250 6.41 -0.80 -16.25
N GLY A 251 7.37 -0.84 -17.15
CA GLY A 251 8.42 -1.87 -17.05
C GLY A 251 8.82 -2.50 -18.36
N GLU A 252 8.57 -3.80 -18.59
CA GLU A 252 9.06 -4.50 -19.78
C GLU A 252 8.45 -3.97 -21.09
N GLY A 253 9.32 -3.62 -22.02
CA GLY A 253 8.96 -2.95 -23.27
C GLY A 253 8.54 -1.49 -23.04
N ASP A 254 7.80 -0.93 -24.00
CA ASP A 254 7.38 0.47 -23.94
C ASP A 254 6.30 0.68 -22.87
N ILE A 255 6.34 1.82 -22.20
CA ILE A 255 5.25 2.27 -21.32
C ILE A 255 4.01 2.45 -22.17
N ARG A 256 2.88 1.83 -21.77
CA ARG A 256 1.60 1.93 -22.54
C ARG A 256 0.40 1.54 -21.68
N MET A 257 -0.78 1.93 -22.13
CA MET A 257 -2.02 1.38 -21.61
C MET A 257 -2.19 -0.07 -22.08
N GLU A 258 -2.45 -0.99 -21.14
CA GLU A 258 -2.55 -2.43 -21.44
C GLU A 258 -3.54 -3.13 -20.50
N LYS A 259 -4.18 -4.19 -21.01
CA LYS A 259 -4.99 -5.09 -20.17
C LYS A 259 -4.06 -6.07 -19.43
N VAL A 260 -4.20 -6.12 -18.12
CA VAL A 260 -3.50 -7.11 -17.31
C VAL A 260 -4.21 -8.45 -17.41
N CYS A 261 -3.45 -9.50 -17.72
CA CYS A 261 -3.97 -10.87 -17.84
C CYS A 261 -4.21 -11.46 -16.44
N LYS A 262 -5.47 -11.49 -16.00
CA LYS A 262 -5.86 -12.04 -14.69
C LYS A 262 -5.49 -13.52 -14.50
N LEU A 263 -5.52 -14.33 -15.57
CA LEU A 263 -5.10 -15.75 -15.50
C LEU A 263 -3.60 -15.87 -15.21
N LYS A 264 -2.77 -15.01 -15.80
CA LYS A 264 -1.34 -14.97 -15.50
C LYS A 264 -1.10 -14.57 -14.04
N LEU A 265 -1.79 -13.55 -13.54
CA LEU A 265 -1.68 -13.16 -12.13
C LEU A 265 -2.11 -14.28 -11.17
N LEU A 266 -3.20 -14.97 -11.48
CA LEU A 266 -3.65 -16.12 -10.68
C LEU A 266 -2.61 -17.24 -10.68
N TRP A 267 -2.05 -17.57 -11.84
CA TRP A 267 -0.99 -18.54 -11.97
C TRP A 267 0.24 -18.13 -11.14
N THR A 268 0.69 -16.89 -11.26
CA THR A 268 1.81 -16.37 -10.48
C THR A 268 1.50 -16.45 -8.97
N THR A 269 0.29 -16.09 -8.54
CA THR A 269 -0.12 -16.21 -7.12
C THR A 269 -0.03 -17.65 -6.59
N LEU A 270 -0.40 -18.63 -7.43
CA LEU A 270 -0.38 -20.05 -7.03
C LEU A 270 1.01 -20.70 -7.09
N THR A 271 1.90 -20.17 -7.91
CA THR A 271 3.24 -20.75 -8.16
C THR A 271 4.39 -19.96 -7.55
N ASN A 272 4.13 -18.74 -7.08
CA ASN A 272 5.14 -17.88 -6.48
C ASN A 272 5.61 -18.44 -5.14
N LYS A 273 6.86 -18.91 -5.10
CA LYS A 273 7.49 -19.48 -3.90
C LYS A 273 8.01 -18.43 -2.92
N ASN A 274 7.95 -17.14 -3.28
CA ASN A 274 8.50 -16.02 -2.52
C ASN A 274 7.53 -15.46 -1.47
N VAL A 275 6.42 -16.17 -1.19
CA VAL A 275 5.49 -15.81 -0.12
C VAL A 275 6.01 -16.45 1.17
N GLY A 276 6.96 -15.80 1.85
CA GLY A 276 7.35 -16.20 3.20
C GLY A 276 8.85 -16.38 3.48
N GLU A 277 9.75 -15.89 2.63
CA GLU A 277 11.18 -15.76 2.98
C GLU A 277 11.55 -14.30 3.28
#